data_1c937864ebe13b098340ff0946745a6a
#
_entry.id   1c937864ebe13b098340ff0946745a6a
#
_cell.length_a   1.000
_cell.length_b   1.000
_cell.length_c   1.000
_cell.angle_alpha   90.00
_cell.angle_beta   90.00
_cell.angle_gamma   90.00
#
_symmetry.space_group_name_H-M   'P 1'
#
loop_
_entity.id
_entity.type
_entity.pdbx_description
1 polymer ?
#
loop_
_entity_poly.entity_id
_entity_poly.type
_entity_poly.pdbx_seq_one_letter_code
_entity_poly.pdbx_strand_id
1 'polypeptide(L)'
;MNLVTIGSCFGGFISSVALLICAPLLAKIAKMVGQPEQMFVAIFGLSVVVMLSQDNLFKGLMVAFVSLLLATFGQDPVEGFPRFTYGLSQLTGGFSVVPVLIGIFSLPEVFKMLEDPFGKMSESGKVGSMKIGRGIIKKNWINAWRSTIMGVIVGIIPAAGPDIAAFLCYNEAKKASKTPEEFGNGSDEGIIAAECGNNAVTGGSLIPLLTLGIPGSAPAAIFLGAMIIHGMRPGPTMFTEHADSVYTMIIGFALINLLMYLVGMLYCKCGSLILLIPKSVLATVIVVLASVGTFATNKNMFDVYVMFMSGVIAYIMIRNDFPIAPIALALLLGTTMEKAMSLTRTMYEGQMYMIFSRPLTLGLALFTVFSFVFPFVKMHLDKKKQQ
;
A
#
# COMPACT_ATOMS: atom_id res chain seq x y z
N MET A 1 8.87 -7.57 -22.13
CA MET A 1 9.37 -8.11 -20.87
C MET A 1 10.68 -7.46 -20.41
N ASN A 2 11.77 -7.47 -21.20
CA ASN A 2 13.05 -6.86 -20.75
C ASN A 2 12.93 -5.37 -20.39
N LEU A 3 12.15 -4.62 -21.17
CA LEU A 3 11.92 -3.20 -20.94
C LEU A 3 11.19 -2.96 -19.61
N VAL A 4 10.21 -3.81 -19.32
CA VAL A 4 9.51 -3.87 -18.02
C VAL A 4 10.51 -4.08 -16.89
N THR A 5 11.34 -5.12 -16.97
CA THR A 5 12.34 -5.44 -15.94
C THR A 5 13.34 -4.32 -15.70
N ILE A 6 13.80 -3.66 -16.78
CA ILE A 6 14.73 -2.51 -16.67
C ILE A 6 14.03 -1.31 -16.02
N GLY A 7 12.82 -0.97 -16.47
CA GLY A 7 12.04 0.12 -15.88
C GLY A 7 11.77 -0.09 -14.41
N SER A 8 11.35 -1.31 -14.05
CA SER A 8 11.11 -1.73 -12.66
C SER A 8 12.37 -1.63 -11.80
N CYS A 9 13.50 -2.18 -12.28
CA CYS A 9 14.79 -2.11 -11.58
C CYS A 9 15.25 -0.66 -11.38
N PHE A 10 15.16 0.17 -12.42
CA PHE A 10 15.55 1.58 -12.34
C PHE A 10 14.68 2.34 -11.35
N GLY A 11 13.34 2.25 -11.45
CA GLY A 11 12.41 2.90 -10.54
C GLY A 11 12.61 2.48 -9.10
N GLY A 12 12.71 1.16 -8.86
CA GLY A 12 12.94 0.59 -7.53
C GLY A 12 14.29 1.01 -6.92
N PHE A 13 15.37 0.93 -7.68
CA PHE A 13 16.71 1.32 -7.19
C PHE A 13 16.80 2.80 -6.87
N ILE A 14 16.33 3.68 -7.75
CA ILE A 14 16.35 5.13 -7.49
C ILE A 14 15.44 5.49 -6.33
N SER A 15 14.29 4.84 -6.18
CA SER A 15 13.41 5.06 -5.01
C SER A 15 14.04 4.60 -3.70
N SER A 16 14.90 3.57 -3.72
CA SER A 16 15.67 3.17 -2.54
C SER A 16 16.73 4.21 -2.14
N VAL A 17 17.34 4.87 -3.13
CA VAL A 17 18.23 6.01 -2.89
C VAL A 17 17.44 7.20 -2.33
N ALA A 18 16.26 7.48 -2.89
CA ALA A 18 15.37 8.52 -2.36
C ALA A 18 14.96 8.20 -0.91
N LEU A 19 14.64 6.95 -0.60
CA LEU A 19 14.34 6.49 0.76
C LEU A 19 15.51 6.74 1.70
N LEU A 20 16.74 6.38 1.29
CA LEU A 20 17.95 6.57 2.09
C LEU A 20 18.19 8.04 2.44
N ILE A 21 17.90 8.95 1.52
CA ILE A 21 18.10 10.40 1.72
C ILE A 21 16.94 11.02 2.48
N CYS A 22 15.70 10.73 2.06
CA CYS A 22 14.50 11.42 2.56
C CYS A 22 14.05 10.91 3.94
N ALA A 23 14.19 9.60 4.22
CA ALA A 23 13.63 9.04 5.45
C ALA A 23 14.34 9.58 6.72
N PRO A 24 15.68 9.68 6.80
CA PRO A 24 16.34 10.28 7.97
C PRO A 24 16.03 11.78 8.15
N LEU A 25 15.82 12.51 7.05
CA LEU A 25 15.43 13.93 7.10
C LEU A 25 14.01 14.08 7.66
N LEU A 26 13.08 13.28 7.16
CA LEU A 26 11.70 13.26 7.65
C LEU A 26 11.61 12.75 9.09
N ALA A 27 12.42 11.79 9.49
CA ALA A 27 12.48 11.33 10.88
C ALA A 27 12.86 12.45 11.86
N LYS A 28 13.72 13.40 11.47
CA LYS A 28 14.03 14.59 12.28
C LYS A 28 12.80 15.48 12.47
N ILE A 29 12.03 15.70 11.40
CA ILE A 29 10.78 16.48 11.44
C ILE A 29 9.71 15.71 12.23
N ALA A 30 9.64 14.40 12.04
CA ALA A 30 8.68 13.55 12.71
C ALA A 30 8.83 13.50 14.25
N LYS A 31 10.01 13.84 14.79
CA LYS A 31 10.20 14.05 16.26
C LYS A 31 9.36 15.22 16.80
N MET A 32 8.96 16.15 15.96
CA MET A 32 8.08 17.27 16.34
C MET A 32 6.59 16.84 16.34
N VAL A 33 6.30 15.66 15.82
CA VAL A 33 4.94 15.10 15.71
C VAL A 33 4.56 14.51 17.07
N GLY A 34 3.72 15.19 17.81
CA GLY A 34 3.14 14.72 19.08
C GLY A 34 1.84 13.92 18.85
N GLN A 35 1.10 13.65 19.93
CA GLN A 35 -0.15 12.89 19.85
C GLN A 35 -1.24 13.57 19.00
N PRO A 36 -1.44 14.92 19.09
CA PRO A 36 -2.41 15.59 18.23
C PRO A 36 -2.08 15.46 16.75
N GLU A 37 -0.81 15.59 16.38
CA GLU A 37 -0.38 15.45 15.00
C GLU A 37 -0.56 14.02 14.50
N GLN A 38 -0.21 13.00 15.31
CA GLN A 38 -0.41 11.58 14.96
C GLN A 38 -1.88 11.26 14.72
N MET A 39 -2.77 11.83 15.52
CA MET A 39 -4.22 11.71 15.31
C MET A 39 -4.62 12.24 13.92
N PHE A 40 -4.23 13.46 13.57
CA PHE A 40 -4.58 14.03 12.26
C PHE A 40 -3.90 13.31 11.10
N VAL A 41 -2.68 12.83 11.27
CA VAL A 41 -1.99 12.02 10.25
C VAL A 41 -2.73 10.71 9.99
N ALA A 42 -3.21 10.02 11.04
CA ALA A 42 -3.99 8.80 10.90
C ALA A 42 -5.36 9.07 10.22
N ILE A 43 -6.06 10.13 10.64
CA ILE A 43 -7.32 10.54 10.01
C ILE A 43 -7.09 10.93 8.54
N PHE A 44 -6.00 11.65 8.22
CA PHE A 44 -5.62 11.96 6.87
C PHE A 44 -5.36 10.69 6.04
N GLY A 45 -4.59 9.72 6.56
CA GLY A 45 -4.35 8.44 5.89
C GLY A 45 -5.66 7.72 5.55
N LEU A 46 -6.62 7.72 6.47
CA LEU A 46 -7.96 7.16 6.23
C LEU A 46 -8.76 7.97 5.19
N SER A 47 -8.66 9.29 5.21
CA SER A 47 -9.37 10.14 4.24
C SER A 47 -8.88 9.93 2.80
N VAL A 48 -7.57 9.73 2.62
CA VAL A 48 -6.99 9.45 1.30
C VAL A 48 -7.48 8.12 0.74
N VAL A 49 -7.64 7.10 1.57
CA VAL A 49 -8.21 5.80 1.14
C VAL A 49 -9.61 5.94 0.59
N VAL A 50 -10.43 6.74 1.27
CA VAL A 50 -11.79 7.04 0.82
C VAL A 50 -11.76 7.80 -0.52
N MET A 51 -10.83 8.74 -0.65
CA MET A 51 -10.61 9.48 -1.90
C MET A 51 -10.22 8.58 -3.08
N LEU A 52 -9.44 7.54 -2.83
CA LEU A 52 -8.99 6.59 -3.85
C LEU A 52 -10.06 5.57 -4.26
N SER A 53 -11.15 5.47 -3.53
CA SER A 53 -12.33 4.67 -3.91
C SER A 53 -13.13 5.39 -5.01
N GLN A 54 -12.47 5.65 -6.16
CA GLN A 54 -12.92 6.59 -7.21
C GLN A 54 -14.27 6.25 -7.82
N ASP A 55 -14.63 4.95 -7.88
CA ASP A 55 -15.87 4.53 -8.55
C ASP A 55 -17.09 4.68 -7.66
N ASN A 56 -16.95 4.63 -6.33
CA ASN A 56 -18.05 4.79 -5.39
C ASN A 56 -17.59 5.28 -4.00
N LEU A 57 -17.52 6.59 -3.84
CA LEU A 57 -17.10 7.26 -2.61
C LEU A 57 -17.91 6.79 -1.38
N PHE A 58 -19.22 6.60 -1.53
CA PHE A 58 -20.09 6.14 -0.44
C PHE A 58 -19.76 4.71 0.00
N LYS A 59 -19.51 3.80 -0.94
CA LYS A 59 -19.06 2.44 -0.61
C LYS A 59 -17.71 2.45 0.11
N GLY A 60 -16.77 3.30 -0.34
CA GLY A 60 -15.47 3.47 0.32
C GLY A 60 -15.59 3.96 1.76
N LEU A 61 -16.45 4.96 2.01
CA LEU A 61 -16.77 5.46 3.36
C LEU A 61 -17.40 4.38 4.24
N MET A 62 -18.39 3.66 3.72
CA MET A 62 -19.03 2.56 4.46
C MET A 62 -18.01 1.52 4.90
N VAL A 63 -17.15 1.08 3.98
CA VAL A 63 -16.10 0.10 4.28
C VAL A 63 -15.14 0.65 5.33
N ALA A 64 -14.69 1.90 5.20
CA ALA A 64 -13.79 2.52 6.16
C ALA A 64 -14.40 2.57 7.57
N PHE A 65 -15.65 3.01 7.71
CA PHE A 65 -16.32 3.07 9.02
C PHE A 65 -16.54 1.69 9.64
N VAL A 66 -17.00 0.71 8.87
CA VAL A 66 -17.16 -0.66 9.36
C VAL A 66 -15.82 -1.25 9.78
N SER A 67 -14.77 -1.00 9.01
CA SER A 67 -13.43 -1.50 9.32
C SER A 67 -12.81 -0.80 10.54
N LEU A 68 -13.07 0.49 10.74
CA LEU A 68 -12.71 1.18 11.98
C LEU A 68 -13.43 0.60 13.19
N LEU A 69 -14.71 0.26 13.05
CA LEU A 69 -15.44 -0.45 14.12
C LEU A 69 -14.80 -1.82 14.42
N LEU A 70 -14.40 -2.57 13.39
CA LEU A 70 -13.67 -3.84 13.59
C LEU A 70 -12.31 -3.63 14.27
N ALA A 71 -11.64 -2.50 14.02
CA ALA A 71 -10.37 -2.16 14.67
C ALA A 71 -10.53 -1.86 16.17
N THR A 72 -11.75 -1.59 16.68
CA THR A 72 -12.01 -1.37 18.11
C THR A 72 -12.23 -2.67 18.89
N PHE A 73 -12.28 -3.82 18.23
CA PHE A 73 -12.36 -5.11 18.92
C PHE A 73 -11.05 -5.40 19.66
N GLY A 74 -11.16 -5.94 20.86
CA GLY A 74 -10.02 -6.28 21.71
C GLY A 74 -9.87 -5.36 22.89
N GLN A 75 -8.64 -5.17 23.35
CA GLN A 75 -8.34 -4.29 24.48
C GLN A 75 -8.24 -2.83 24.04
N ASP A 76 -8.79 -1.93 24.85
CA ASP A 76 -8.54 -0.51 24.73
C ASP A 76 -7.03 -0.22 24.77
N PRO A 77 -6.48 0.54 23.82
CA PRO A 77 -5.03 0.75 23.74
C PRO A 77 -4.45 1.65 24.84
N VAL A 78 -5.30 2.32 25.63
CA VAL A 78 -4.90 3.24 26.71
C VAL A 78 -5.34 2.73 28.07
N GLU A 79 -6.60 2.35 28.22
CA GLU A 79 -7.19 1.93 29.50
C GLU A 79 -7.11 0.41 29.72
N GLY A 80 -6.90 -0.38 28.66
CA GLY A 80 -6.64 -1.82 28.72
C GLY A 80 -7.87 -2.70 28.99
N PHE A 81 -9.08 -2.15 29.07
CA PHE A 81 -10.27 -2.98 29.28
C PHE A 81 -10.73 -3.63 27.95
N PRO A 82 -11.29 -4.87 28.00
CA PRO A 82 -11.72 -5.59 26.83
C PRO A 82 -13.03 -5.04 26.25
N ARG A 83 -13.07 -4.85 24.92
CA ARG A 83 -14.24 -4.38 24.16
C ARG A 83 -14.63 -5.39 23.09
N PHE A 84 -15.92 -5.68 22.97
CA PHE A 84 -16.49 -6.56 21.95
C PHE A 84 -15.85 -7.96 21.90
N THR A 85 -15.31 -8.44 23.02
CA THR A 85 -14.67 -9.76 23.08
C THR A 85 -15.67 -10.91 23.25
N TYR A 86 -16.89 -10.62 23.67
CA TYR A 86 -17.96 -11.60 23.90
C TYR A 86 -17.54 -12.82 24.72
N GLY A 87 -16.54 -12.64 25.59
CA GLY A 87 -16.00 -13.72 26.43
C GLY A 87 -15.00 -14.64 25.71
N LEU A 88 -14.67 -14.37 24.44
CA LEU A 88 -13.67 -15.11 23.69
C LEU A 88 -12.26 -14.56 23.94
N SER A 89 -11.40 -15.37 24.55
CA SER A 89 -10.02 -14.98 24.83
C SER A 89 -9.21 -14.67 23.56
N GLN A 90 -9.54 -15.29 22.44
CA GLN A 90 -8.93 -15.07 21.15
C GLN A 90 -9.16 -13.64 20.61
N LEU A 91 -10.29 -13.02 20.99
CA LEU A 91 -10.63 -11.64 20.59
C LEU A 91 -10.04 -10.58 21.54
N THR A 92 -9.41 -10.98 22.66
CA THR A 92 -8.79 -10.02 23.59
C THR A 92 -7.68 -9.20 22.92
N GLY A 93 -6.92 -9.81 22.00
CA GLY A 93 -5.91 -9.11 21.18
C GLY A 93 -6.46 -8.37 19.95
N GLY A 94 -7.79 -8.39 19.76
CA GLY A 94 -8.42 -7.90 18.53
C GLY A 94 -8.20 -8.81 17.34
N PHE A 95 -8.53 -8.31 16.15
CA PHE A 95 -8.25 -9.02 14.90
C PHE A 95 -6.79 -8.81 14.50
N SER A 96 -6.04 -9.90 14.37
CA SER A 96 -4.66 -9.84 13.86
C SER A 96 -4.65 -9.31 12.43
N VAL A 97 -3.88 -8.26 12.18
CA VAL A 97 -3.86 -7.56 10.88
C VAL A 97 -3.39 -8.47 9.75
N VAL A 98 -2.31 -9.24 9.96
CA VAL A 98 -1.70 -10.08 8.92
C VAL A 98 -2.68 -11.16 8.40
N PRO A 99 -3.38 -11.94 9.23
CA PRO A 99 -4.43 -12.85 8.77
C PRO A 99 -5.51 -12.18 7.91
N VAL A 100 -5.99 -11.02 8.37
CA VAL A 100 -7.00 -10.26 7.60
C VAL A 100 -6.45 -9.82 6.24
N LEU A 101 -5.21 -9.29 6.19
CA LEU A 101 -4.57 -8.86 4.94
C LEU A 101 -4.39 -10.03 3.96
N ILE A 102 -3.90 -11.18 4.43
CA ILE A 102 -3.78 -12.39 3.60
C ILE A 102 -5.16 -12.78 3.08
N GLY A 103 -6.19 -12.76 3.94
CA GLY A 103 -7.56 -13.07 3.55
C GLY A 103 -8.08 -12.16 2.46
N ILE A 104 -8.06 -10.84 2.67
CA ILE A 104 -8.69 -9.88 1.75
C ILE A 104 -7.94 -9.72 0.42
N PHE A 105 -6.64 -9.99 0.36
CA PHE A 105 -5.87 -9.83 -0.89
C PHE A 105 -5.64 -11.15 -1.63
N SER A 106 -5.45 -12.28 -0.92
CA SER A 106 -5.10 -13.54 -1.58
C SER A 106 -6.32 -14.38 -1.93
N LEU A 107 -7.28 -14.54 -1.01
CA LEU A 107 -8.41 -15.46 -1.23
C LEU A 107 -9.38 -15.02 -2.32
N PRO A 108 -9.70 -13.73 -2.53
CA PRO A 108 -10.53 -13.33 -3.67
C PRO A 108 -9.94 -13.74 -5.02
N GLU A 109 -8.61 -13.67 -5.18
CA GLU A 109 -7.95 -14.15 -6.41
C GLU A 109 -8.05 -15.67 -6.55
N VAL A 110 -7.93 -16.40 -5.44
CA VAL A 110 -8.17 -17.86 -5.42
C VAL A 110 -9.61 -18.18 -5.87
N PHE A 111 -10.60 -17.48 -5.33
CA PHE A 111 -12.00 -17.72 -5.71
C PHE A 111 -12.25 -17.40 -7.18
N LYS A 112 -11.66 -16.33 -7.73
CA LYS A 112 -11.71 -16.04 -9.17
C LYS A 112 -11.04 -17.13 -10.02
N MET A 113 -9.92 -17.70 -9.55
CA MET A 113 -9.26 -18.81 -10.25
C MET A 113 -10.14 -20.07 -10.27
N LEU A 114 -10.93 -20.29 -9.21
CA LEU A 114 -11.84 -21.44 -9.09
C LEU A 114 -13.12 -21.29 -9.92
N GLU A 115 -13.49 -20.08 -10.38
CA GLU A 115 -14.60 -19.87 -11.31
C GLU A 115 -14.31 -20.46 -12.70
N ASP A 116 -13.03 -20.49 -13.11
CA ASP A 116 -12.56 -21.12 -14.35
C ASP A 116 -11.33 -22.00 -14.06
N PRO A 117 -11.54 -23.15 -13.39
CA PRO A 117 -10.43 -23.96 -12.83
C PRO A 117 -9.57 -24.64 -13.90
N PHE A 118 -10.12 -24.85 -15.09
CA PHE A 118 -9.41 -25.47 -16.22
C PHE A 118 -8.87 -24.45 -17.21
N GLY A 119 -9.21 -23.17 -17.04
CA GLY A 119 -8.68 -22.10 -17.84
C GLY A 119 -7.18 -21.96 -17.65
N LYS A 120 -6.45 -21.76 -18.73
CA LYS A 120 -5.04 -21.35 -18.69
C LYS A 120 -4.95 -19.88 -18.33
N MET A 121 -3.90 -19.47 -17.61
CA MET A 121 -3.72 -18.05 -17.24
C MET A 121 -3.50 -17.14 -18.46
N SER A 122 -2.95 -17.67 -19.55
CA SER A 122 -2.82 -16.98 -20.84
C SER A 122 -2.46 -17.99 -21.92
N GLU A 123 -2.78 -17.69 -23.17
CA GLU A 123 -2.16 -18.38 -24.29
C GLU A 123 -0.68 -17.97 -24.33
N SER A 124 0.22 -18.95 -24.28
CA SER A 124 1.66 -18.72 -24.28
C SER A 124 2.11 -18.09 -25.59
N GLY A 125 2.26 -16.79 -25.61
CA GLY A 125 2.98 -16.11 -26.68
C GLY A 125 4.46 -16.55 -26.67
N LYS A 126 5.04 -16.78 -27.85
CA LYS A 126 6.47 -17.05 -27.96
C LYS A 126 7.26 -15.89 -27.35
N VAL A 127 8.14 -16.18 -26.42
CA VAL A 127 9.03 -15.17 -25.85
C VAL A 127 9.92 -14.63 -26.96
N GLY A 128 9.73 -13.37 -27.33
CA GLY A 128 10.53 -12.70 -28.36
C GLY A 128 11.99 -12.49 -27.94
N SER A 129 12.77 -11.83 -28.79
CA SER A 129 14.19 -11.54 -28.51
C SER A 129 14.37 -10.78 -27.19
N MET A 130 15.29 -11.25 -26.36
CA MET A 130 15.63 -10.60 -25.07
C MET A 130 16.63 -9.44 -25.22
N LYS A 131 17.04 -9.10 -26.45
CA LYS A 131 18.00 -8.03 -26.68
C LYS A 131 17.27 -6.69 -26.79
N ILE A 132 17.55 -5.76 -25.90
CA ILE A 132 17.09 -4.38 -25.99
C ILE A 132 18.16 -3.55 -26.69
N GLY A 133 17.75 -2.79 -27.70
CA GLY A 133 18.64 -1.85 -28.34
C GLY A 133 19.10 -0.75 -27.37
N ARG A 134 20.40 -0.50 -27.25
CA ARG A 134 20.94 0.58 -26.40
C ARG A 134 20.29 1.95 -26.69
N GLY A 135 19.81 2.17 -27.90
CA GLY A 135 19.10 3.37 -28.31
C GLY A 135 17.78 3.59 -27.57
N ILE A 136 17.04 2.53 -27.26
CA ILE A 136 15.74 2.62 -26.55
C ILE A 136 15.92 3.17 -25.13
N ILE A 137 16.92 2.68 -24.40
CA ILE A 137 17.21 3.15 -23.05
C ILE A 137 17.63 4.63 -23.08
N LYS A 138 18.52 5.00 -24.02
CA LYS A 138 18.99 6.38 -24.17
C LYS A 138 17.86 7.34 -24.56
N LYS A 139 16.97 6.92 -25.42
CA LYS A 139 15.79 7.72 -25.83
C LYS A 139 14.86 7.99 -24.64
N ASN A 140 14.69 7.00 -23.75
CA ASN A 140 13.71 7.04 -22.66
C ASN A 140 14.25 7.50 -21.30
N TRP A 141 15.52 7.94 -21.22
CA TRP A 141 16.18 8.31 -19.99
C TRP A 141 15.45 9.41 -19.19
N ILE A 142 15.05 10.49 -19.84
CA ILE A 142 14.32 11.60 -19.20
C ILE A 142 12.96 11.13 -18.71
N ASN A 143 12.28 10.31 -19.51
CA ASN A 143 10.98 9.74 -19.13
C ASN A 143 11.10 8.83 -17.90
N ALA A 144 12.13 7.98 -17.85
CA ALA A 144 12.40 7.11 -16.70
C ALA A 144 12.63 7.91 -15.40
N TRP A 145 13.45 8.97 -15.45
CA TRP A 145 13.69 9.83 -14.29
C TRP A 145 12.43 10.56 -13.84
N ARG A 146 11.70 11.19 -14.77
CA ARG A 146 10.45 11.88 -14.48
C ARG A 146 9.44 10.96 -13.81
N SER A 147 9.23 9.78 -14.38
CA SER A 147 8.29 8.79 -13.85
C SER A 147 8.73 8.23 -12.50
N THR A 148 10.03 8.03 -12.29
CA THR A 148 10.56 7.60 -11.00
C THR A 148 10.31 8.65 -9.90
N ILE A 149 10.61 9.93 -10.19
CA ILE A 149 10.36 11.02 -9.22
C ILE A 149 8.86 11.11 -8.90
N MET A 150 8.01 11.05 -9.91
CA MET A 150 6.56 11.04 -9.72
C MET A 150 6.10 9.84 -8.88
N GLY A 151 6.64 8.65 -9.15
CA GLY A 151 6.34 7.44 -8.40
C GLY A 151 6.74 7.56 -6.92
N VAL A 152 7.92 8.11 -6.62
CA VAL A 152 8.34 8.40 -5.24
C VAL A 152 7.36 9.36 -4.55
N ILE A 153 6.99 10.46 -5.21
CA ILE A 153 6.04 11.44 -4.65
C ILE A 153 4.69 10.80 -4.38
N VAL A 154 4.15 10.03 -5.34
CA VAL A 154 2.89 9.30 -5.16
C VAL A 154 3.00 8.29 -4.03
N GLY A 155 4.15 7.59 -3.89
CA GLY A 155 4.40 6.65 -2.81
C GLY A 155 4.37 7.26 -1.41
N ILE A 156 4.81 8.52 -1.27
CA ILE A 156 4.76 9.24 0.02
C ILE A 156 3.30 9.52 0.43
N ILE A 157 2.39 9.61 -0.54
CA ILE A 157 0.96 9.85 -0.25
C ILE A 157 0.34 8.55 0.25
N PRO A 158 -0.23 8.52 1.47
CA PRO A 158 -0.85 7.31 2.01
C PRO A 158 -1.89 6.73 1.06
N ALA A 159 -1.85 5.43 0.88
CA ALA A 159 -2.79 4.63 0.06
C ALA A 159 -2.86 4.96 -1.44
N ALA A 160 -2.05 5.87 -1.97
CA ALA A 160 -2.04 6.13 -3.41
C ALA A 160 -1.68 4.87 -4.22
N GLY A 161 -0.71 4.09 -3.76
CA GLY A 161 -0.40 2.78 -4.32
C GLY A 161 0.30 2.80 -5.68
N PRO A 162 0.83 1.65 -6.09
CA PRO A 162 1.60 1.53 -7.33
C PRO A 162 0.74 1.67 -8.60
N ASP A 163 -0.51 1.26 -8.56
CA ASP A 163 -1.40 1.33 -9.72
C ASP A 163 -1.67 2.77 -10.14
N ILE A 164 -1.96 3.64 -9.15
CA ILE A 164 -2.18 5.06 -9.41
C ILE A 164 -0.92 5.71 -9.97
N ALA A 165 0.26 5.39 -9.42
CA ALA A 165 1.51 5.92 -9.94
C ALA A 165 1.78 5.46 -11.38
N ALA A 166 1.53 4.18 -11.68
CA ALA A 166 1.68 3.65 -13.03
C ALA A 166 0.81 4.42 -14.04
N PHE A 167 -0.47 4.61 -13.73
CA PHE A 167 -1.40 5.35 -14.59
C PHE A 167 -1.03 6.84 -14.72
N LEU A 168 -0.65 7.49 -13.63
CA LEU A 168 -0.22 8.89 -13.68
C LEU A 168 1.03 9.06 -14.54
N CYS A 169 2.05 8.22 -14.32
CA CYS A 169 3.29 8.25 -15.08
C CYS A 169 3.06 7.96 -16.56
N TYR A 170 2.21 6.97 -16.86
CA TYR A 170 1.82 6.64 -18.23
C TYR A 170 1.14 7.83 -18.93
N ASN A 171 0.17 8.46 -18.28
CA ASN A 171 -0.57 9.60 -18.81
C ASN A 171 0.34 10.82 -19.02
N GLU A 172 1.23 11.10 -18.08
CA GLU A 172 2.19 12.20 -18.23
C GLU A 172 3.23 11.92 -19.32
N ALA A 173 3.66 10.66 -19.47
CA ALA A 173 4.51 10.27 -20.57
C ALA A 173 3.80 10.47 -21.92
N LYS A 174 2.52 10.05 -22.01
CA LYS A 174 1.71 10.23 -23.22
C LYS A 174 1.56 11.70 -23.61
N LYS A 175 1.29 12.59 -22.65
CA LYS A 175 1.19 14.04 -22.89
C LYS A 175 2.50 14.67 -23.38
N ALA A 176 3.63 14.16 -22.89
CA ALA A 176 4.94 14.70 -23.23
C ALA A 176 5.62 14.00 -24.43
N SER A 177 5.03 12.92 -24.93
CA SER A 177 5.54 12.15 -26.06
C SER A 177 5.38 12.90 -27.37
N LYS A 178 6.31 12.65 -28.30
CA LYS A 178 6.19 13.09 -29.70
C LYS A 178 5.32 12.17 -30.54
N THR A 179 5.03 10.95 -30.03
CA THR A 179 4.24 9.91 -30.70
C THR A 179 3.14 9.39 -29.76
N PRO A 180 2.20 10.25 -29.31
CA PRO A 180 1.18 9.86 -28.34
C PRO A 180 0.20 8.79 -28.86
N GLU A 181 0.12 8.60 -30.18
CA GLU A 181 -0.68 7.58 -30.87
C GLU A 181 -0.15 6.15 -30.67
N GLU A 182 1.13 5.97 -30.33
CA GLU A 182 1.72 4.67 -30.01
C GLU A 182 1.25 4.14 -28.62
N PHE A 183 0.75 5.03 -27.75
CA PHE A 183 0.28 4.65 -26.42
C PHE A 183 -1.02 3.86 -26.53
N GLY A 184 -0.98 2.63 -25.97
CA GLY A 184 -2.01 1.61 -26.14
C GLY A 184 -1.67 0.57 -27.22
N ASN A 185 -0.70 0.86 -28.10
CA ASN A 185 -0.28 0.01 -29.21
C ASN A 185 1.17 -0.48 -29.08
N GLY A 186 1.70 -0.55 -27.84
CA GLY A 186 3.04 -1.08 -27.57
C GLY A 186 4.14 -0.01 -27.45
N SER A 187 3.82 1.19 -26.99
CA SER A 187 4.77 2.28 -26.77
C SER A 187 5.84 1.92 -25.73
N ASP A 188 7.10 1.96 -26.12
CA ASP A 188 8.24 1.79 -25.21
C ASP A 188 8.26 2.88 -24.12
N GLU A 189 7.89 4.11 -24.48
CA GLU A 189 7.80 5.25 -23.55
C GLU A 189 6.73 4.99 -22.48
N GLY A 190 5.57 4.47 -22.88
CA GLY A 190 4.48 4.14 -21.96
C GLY A 190 4.84 3.01 -21.01
N ILE A 191 5.49 1.96 -21.49
CA ILE A 191 5.95 0.83 -20.68
C ILE A 191 6.96 1.31 -19.62
N ILE A 192 8.01 2.03 -20.04
CA ILE A 192 9.02 2.53 -19.11
C ILE A 192 8.42 3.46 -18.06
N ALA A 193 7.53 4.37 -18.46
CA ALA A 193 6.90 5.30 -17.56
C ALA A 193 6.08 4.59 -16.49
N ALA A 194 5.22 3.66 -16.90
CA ALA A 194 4.38 2.90 -15.98
C ALA A 194 5.22 2.07 -15.00
N GLU A 195 6.22 1.36 -15.50
CA GLU A 195 7.06 0.48 -14.68
C GLU A 195 7.98 1.23 -13.72
N CYS A 196 8.62 2.31 -14.19
CA CYS A 196 9.42 3.17 -13.32
C CYS A 196 8.57 3.78 -12.21
N GLY A 197 7.37 4.29 -12.54
CA GLY A 197 6.45 4.87 -11.57
C GLY A 197 5.94 3.84 -10.56
N ASN A 198 5.48 2.69 -11.04
CA ASN A 198 5.00 1.58 -10.22
C ASN A 198 6.03 1.15 -9.16
N ASN A 199 7.25 0.86 -9.60
CA ASN A 199 8.31 0.38 -8.71
C ASN A 199 8.88 1.49 -7.82
N ALA A 200 8.89 2.72 -8.27
CA ALA A 200 9.34 3.86 -7.45
C ALA A 200 8.42 4.13 -6.25
N VAL A 201 7.13 3.79 -6.35
CA VAL A 201 6.21 3.84 -5.20
C VAL A 201 6.68 3.01 -4.04
N THR A 202 7.35 1.88 -4.28
CA THR A 202 7.77 0.99 -3.19
C THR A 202 8.70 1.70 -2.22
N GLY A 203 9.76 2.35 -2.73
CA GLY A 203 10.64 3.17 -1.89
C GLY A 203 9.93 4.42 -1.34
N GLY A 204 9.10 5.09 -2.16
CA GLY A 204 8.30 6.24 -1.74
C GLY A 204 7.38 5.91 -0.56
N SER A 205 6.69 4.76 -0.59
CA SER A 205 5.75 4.35 0.46
C SER A 205 6.42 3.90 1.76
N LEU A 206 7.68 3.48 1.70
CA LEU A 206 8.48 3.19 2.89
C LEU A 206 8.93 4.44 3.63
N ILE A 207 8.97 5.62 2.99
CA ILE A 207 9.35 6.86 3.64
C ILE A 207 8.38 7.19 4.80
N PRO A 208 7.07 7.40 4.58
CA PRO A 208 6.13 7.65 5.67
C PRO A 208 5.97 6.43 6.58
N LEU A 209 6.11 5.22 6.07
CA LEU A 209 6.05 4.02 6.89
C LEU A 209 7.12 4.02 7.97
N LEU A 210 8.39 4.16 7.61
CA LEU A 210 9.50 4.10 8.56
C LEU A 210 9.56 5.32 9.49
N THR A 211 9.10 6.48 9.02
CA THR A 211 9.21 7.75 9.77
C THR A 211 8.00 8.03 10.66
N LEU A 212 6.79 7.67 10.22
CA LEU A 212 5.53 7.99 10.88
C LEU A 212 4.71 6.75 11.24
N GLY A 213 5.10 5.56 10.78
CA GLY A 213 4.32 4.34 10.94
C GLY A 213 3.10 4.26 10.02
N ILE A 214 3.06 5.05 8.94
CA ILE A 214 1.91 5.14 8.04
C ILE A 214 2.26 4.54 6.69
N PRO A 215 1.64 3.42 6.29
CA PRO A 215 1.94 2.79 5.02
C PRO A 215 1.41 3.62 3.84
N GLY A 216 2.25 3.89 2.85
CA GLY A 216 1.87 4.58 1.61
C GLY A 216 1.16 3.67 0.59
N SER A 217 1.14 2.36 0.81
CA SER A 217 0.55 1.39 -0.11
C SER A 217 0.13 0.11 0.61
N ALA A 218 -0.70 -0.73 -0.03
CA ALA A 218 -1.10 -2.02 0.53
C ALA A 218 0.10 -2.96 0.80
N PRO A 219 1.10 -3.12 -0.10
CA PRO A 219 2.32 -3.85 0.22
C PRO A 219 3.10 -3.27 1.41
N ALA A 220 3.16 -1.95 1.53
CA ALA A 220 3.80 -1.30 2.68
C ALA A 220 3.06 -1.59 3.99
N ALA A 221 1.72 -1.75 3.95
CA ALA A 221 0.92 -2.15 5.09
C ALA A 221 1.26 -3.58 5.57
N ILE A 222 1.43 -4.51 4.62
CA ILE A 222 1.88 -5.89 4.94
C ILE A 222 3.29 -5.85 5.55
N PHE A 223 4.18 -5.03 5.00
CA PHE A 223 5.53 -4.86 5.51
C PHE A 223 5.54 -4.27 6.93
N LEU A 224 4.65 -3.31 7.22
CA LEU A 224 4.43 -2.80 8.60
C LEU A 224 4.07 -3.92 9.56
N GLY A 225 3.15 -4.81 9.16
CA GLY A 225 2.78 -5.98 9.96
C GLY A 225 3.98 -6.88 10.26
N ALA A 226 4.81 -7.16 9.25
CA ALA A 226 6.03 -7.95 9.43
C ALA A 226 7.02 -7.26 10.40
N MET A 227 7.20 -5.94 10.30
CA MET A 227 8.07 -5.19 11.23
C MET A 227 7.58 -5.29 12.67
N ILE A 228 6.28 -5.16 12.89
CA ILE A 228 5.67 -5.27 14.24
C ILE A 228 5.90 -6.67 14.84
N ILE A 229 5.76 -7.73 14.04
CA ILE A 229 6.04 -9.11 14.48
C ILE A 229 7.51 -9.26 14.92
N HIS A 230 8.43 -8.59 14.25
CA HIS A 230 9.85 -8.56 14.63
C HIS A 230 10.18 -7.58 15.77
N GLY A 231 9.17 -7.01 16.44
CA GLY A 231 9.35 -6.08 17.54
C GLY A 231 9.77 -4.66 17.12
N MET A 232 9.85 -4.41 15.83
CA MET A 232 10.22 -3.09 15.29
C MET A 232 8.97 -2.22 15.15
N ARG A 233 8.91 -1.13 15.90
CA ARG A 233 7.82 -0.15 15.81
C ARG A 233 8.26 1.02 14.94
N PRO A 234 7.72 1.15 13.71
CA PRO A 234 8.03 2.29 12.86
C PRO A 234 7.69 3.62 13.52
N GLY A 235 8.54 4.59 13.30
CA GLY A 235 8.40 5.91 13.89
C GLY A 235 9.73 6.68 13.94
N PRO A 236 9.73 7.92 14.44
CA PRO A 236 10.91 8.79 14.45
C PRO A 236 12.09 8.21 15.24
N THR A 237 11.81 7.49 16.33
CA THR A 237 12.84 6.92 17.21
C THR A 237 13.54 5.73 16.58
N MET A 238 12.92 5.09 15.59
CA MET A 238 13.49 3.92 14.92
C MET A 238 14.85 4.22 14.26
N PHE A 239 15.05 5.45 13.78
CA PHE A 239 16.31 5.88 13.18
C PHE A 239 17.43 6.16 14.20
N THR A 240 17.11 6.14 15.51
CA THR A 240 18.07 6.32 16.61
C THR A 240 18.24 5.05 17.43
N GLU A 241 17.14 4.37 17.76
CA GLU A 241 17.16 3.19 18.63
C GLU A 241 17.47 1.89 17.86
N HIS A 242 17.06 1.83 16.59
CA HIS A 242 17.23 0.67 15.71
C HIS A 242 17.87 1.04 14.37
N ALA A 243 18.83 2.00 14.40
CA ALA A 243 19.47 2.55 13.22
C ALA A 243 20.08 1.46 12.33
N ASP A 244 20.80 0.50 12.93
CA ASP A 244 21.45 -0.59 12.20
C ASP A 244 20.43 -1.41 11.39
N SER A 245 19.29 -1.75 12.00
CA SER A 245 18.23 -2.51 11.33
C SER A 245 17.60 -1.71 10.20
N VAL A 246 17.33 -0.42 10.41
CA VAL A 246 16.74 0.48 9.41
C VAL A 246 17.66 0.64 8.20
N TYR A 247 18.91 0.98 8.43
CA TYR A 247 19.86 1.17 7.32
C TYR A 247 20.15 -0.15 6.61
N THR A 248 20.22 -1.27 7.34
CA THR A 248 20.35 -2.61 6.74
C THR A 248 19.15 -2.90 5.83
N MET A 249 17.92 -2.59 6.26
CA MET A 249 16.72 -2.74 5.43
C MET A 249 16.78 -1.85 4.18
N ILE A 250 17.16 -0.59 4.31
CA ILE A 250 17.22 0.35 3.17
C ILE A 250 18.29 -0.10 2.16
N ILE A 251 19.48 -0.48 2.62
CA ILE A 251 20.54 -0.99 1.77
C ILE A 251 20.14 -2.33 1.14
N GLY A 252 19.54 -3.22 1.93
CA GLY A 252 18.99 -4.49 1.44
C GLY A 252 17.94 -4.28 0.37
N PHE A 253 17.05 -3.30 0.54
CA PHE A 253 16.05 -2.93 -0.45
C PHE A 253 16.70 -2.43 -1.76
N ALA A 254 17.75 -1.63 -1.69
CA ALA A 254 18.51 -1.21 -2.87
C ALA A 254 19.16 -2.41 -3.60
N LEU A 255 19.77 -3.32 -2.84
CA LEU A 255 20.37 -4.55 -3.39
C LEU A 255 19.31 -5.47 -4.03
N ILE A 256 18.17 -5.63 -3.39
CA ILE A 256 17.04 -6.43 -3.92
C ILE A 256 16.58 -5.86 -5.27
N ASN A 257 16.47 -4.54 -5.41
CA ASN A 257 16.10 -3.92 -6.68
C ASN A 257 17.13 -4.17 -7.79
N LEU A 258 18.43 -4.22 -7.47
CA LEU A 258 19.46 -4.62 -8.43
C LEU A 258 19.39 -6.12 -8.77
N LEU A 259 19.22 -6.97 -7.76
CA LEU A 259 19.06 -8.42 -7.95
C LEU A 259 17.78 -8.75 -8.73
N MET A 260 16.72 -7.96 -8.55
CA MET A 260 15.47 -8.09 -9.30
C MET A 260 15.71 -8.06 -10.82
N TYR A 261 16.68 -7.29 -11.31
CA TYR A 261 17.03 -7.32 -12.73
C TYR A 261 17.49 -8.71 -13.18
N LEU A 262 18.40 -9.33 -12.43
CA LEU A 262 18.93 -10.67 -12.76
C LEU A 262 17.84 -11.74 -12.63
N VAL A 263 17.13 -11.73 -11.51
CA VAL A 263 16.06 -12.69 -11.23
C VAL A 263 14.89 -12.50 -12.20
N GLY A 264 14.51 -11.27 -12.49
CA GLY A 264 13.45 -10.92 -13.42
C GLY A 264 13.78 -11.37 -14.86
N MET A 265 15.03 -11.22 -15.28
CA MET A 265 15.48 -11.71 -16.60
C MET A 265 15.46 -13.25 -16.66
N LEU A 266 15.83 -13.93 -15.58
CA LEU A 266 15.71 -15.40 -15.46
C LEU A 266 14.24 -15.81 -15.45
N TYR A 267 13.42 -15.13 -14.66
CA TYR A 267 11.98 -15.39 -14.56
C TYR A 267 11.27 -15.19 -15.90
N CYS A 268 11.65 -14.18 -16.69
CA CYS A 268 11.10 -13.97 -18.03
C CYS A 268 11.32 -15.16 -18.97
N LYS A 269 12.41 -15.93 -18.76
CA LYS A 269 12.65 -17.18 -19.54
C LYS A 269 11.78 -18.34 -19.07
N CYS A 270 11.56 -18.44 -17.76
CA CYS A 270 10.86 -19.56 -17.13
C CYS A 270 9.36 -19.27 -16.87
N GLY A 271 8.98 -17.99 -16.82
CA GLY A 271 7.63 -17.57 -16.43
C GLY A 271 6.52 -18.07 -17.36
N SER A 272 6.84 -18.30 -18.64
CA SER A 272 5.91 -18.94 -19.58
C SER A 272 5.49 -20.35 -19.14
N LEU A 273 6.33 -21.06 -18.38
CA LEU A 273 6.00 -22.39 -17.86
C LEU A 273 4.96 -22.33 -16.74
N ILE A 274 5.00 -21.26 -15.91
CA ILE A 274 4.01 -21.06 -14.83
C ILE A 274 2.62 -20.81 -15.41
N LEU A 275 2.53 -20.11 -16.55
CA LEU A 275 1.27 -19.85 -17.24
C LEU A 275 0.59 -21.12 -17.77
N LEU A 276 1.33 -22.25 -17.87
CA LEU A 276 0.81 -23.54 -18.26
C LEU A 276 0.18 -24.31 -17.09
N ILE A 277 0.43 -23.90 -15.85
CA ILE A 277 -0.15 -24.52 -14.65
C ILE A 277 -1.65 -24.24 -14.64
N PRO A 278 -2.50 -25.29 -14.47
CA PRO A 278 -3.94 -25.09 -14.32
C PRO A 278 -4.25 -24.17 -13.12
N LYS A 279 -5.22 -23.28 -13.27
CA LYS A 279 -5.63 -22.33 -12.22
C LYS A 279 -6.01 -23.03 -10.92
N SER A 280 -6.61 -24.24 -11.01
CA SER A 280 -6.99 -25.05 -9.84
C SER A 280 -5.77 -25.48 -9.00
N VAL A 281 -4.68 -25.88 -9.63
CA VAL A 281 -3.43 -26.26 -8.94
C VAL A 281 -2.84 -25.05 -8.24
N LEU A 282 -2.75 -23.92 -8.95
CA LEU A 282 -2.22 -22.68 -8.39
C LEU A 282 -3.08 -22.16 -7.22
N ALA A 283 -4.39 -22.19 -7.35
CA ALA A 283 -5.34 -21.85 -6.29
C ALA A 283 -5.12 -22.70 -5.03
N THR A 284 -4.98 -24.02 -5.20
CA THR A 284 -4.72 -24.93 -4.09
C THR A 284 -3.40 -24.61 -3.37
N VAL A 285 -2.32 -24.39 -4.13
CA VAL A 285 -1.02 -24.02 -3.55
C VAL A 285 -1.12 -22.70 -2.76
N ILE A 286 -1.80 -21.70 -3.30
CA ILE A 286 -1.99 -20.40 -2.61
C ILE A 286 -2.75 -20.60 -1.30
N VAL A 287 -3.85 -21.36 -1.29
CA VAL A 287 -4.64 -21.61 -0.07
C VAL A 287 -3.81 -22.32 1.00
N VAL A 288 -3.06 -23.34 0.61
CA VAL A 288 -2.20 -24.09 1.56
C VAL A 288 -1.14 -23.16 2.15
N LEU A 289 -0.41 -22.42 1.30
CA LEU A 289 0.63 -21.51 1.76
C LEU A 289 0.07 -20.37 2.63
N ALA A 290 -1.09 -19.81 2.26
CA ALA A 290 -1.78 -18.80 3.04
C ALA A 290 -2.20 -19.33 4.41
N SER A 291 -2.76 -20.54 4.48
CA SER A 291 -3.19 -21.16 5.73
C SER A 291 -2.01 -21.48 6.66
N VAL A 292 -0.95 -22.09 6.11
CA VAL A 292 0.28 -22.40 6.87
C VAL A 292 0.97 -21.12 7.32
N GLY A 293 1.09 -20.11 6.45
CA GLY A 293 1.69 -18.81 6.76
C GLY A 293 0.92 -18.07 7.86
N THR A 294 -0.40 -18.02 7.76
CA THR A 294 -1.27 -17.41 8.78
C THR A 294 -1.14 -18.13 10.12
N PHE A 295 -1.20 -19.45 10.15
CA PHE A 295 -1.01 -20.23 11.36
C PHE A 295 0.38 -20.01 11.98
N ALA A 296 1.42 -19.98 11.16
CA ALA A 296 2.80 -19.83 11.61
C ALA A 296 3.06 -18.48 12.30
N THR A 297 2.30 -17.43 11.95
CA THR A 297 2.45 -16.08 12.52
C THR A 297 2.23 -16.07 14.03
N ASN A 298 1.08 -16.57 14.49
CA ASN A 298 0.67 -16.52 15.90
C ASN A 298 0.45 -17.91 16.51
N LYS A 299 0.66 -18.99 15.75
CA LYS A 299 0.37 -20.39 16.13
C LYS A 299 -1.08 -20.59 16.60
N ASN A 300 -2.01 -19.84 16.02
CA ASN A 300 -3.41 -19.80 16.42
C ASN A 300 -4.33 -20.14 15.25
N MET A 301 -5.16 -21.18 15.41
CA MET A 301 -6.15 -21.56 14.39
C MET A 301 -7.25 -20.52 14.23
N PHE A 302 -7.54 -19.71 15.25
CA PHE A 302 -8.50 -18.63 15.14
C PHE A 302 -8.12 -17.63 14.01
N ASP A 303 -6.83 -17.32 13.87
CA ASP A 303 -6.32 -16.46 12.81
C ASP A 303 -6.56 -17.04 11.42
N VAL A 304 -6.48 -18.36 11.27
CA VAL A 304 -6.80 -19.04 10.00
C VAL A 304 -8.29 -18.89 9.67
N TYR A 305 -9.18 -19.04 10.67
CA TYR A 305 -10.61 -18.78 10.46
C TYR A 305 -10.88 -17.32 10.08
N VAL A 306 -10.23 -16.37 10.75
CA VAL A 306 -10.33 -14.93 10.43
C VAL A 306 -9.85 -14.67 9.00
N MET A 307 -8.76 -15.28 8.57
CA MET A 307 -8.27 -15.19 7.19
C MET A 307 -9.33 -15.67 6.18
N PHE A 308 -9.91 -16.85 6.39
CA PHE A 308 -10.93 -17.37 5.48
C PHE A 308 -12.19 -16.51 5.47
N MET A 309 -12.68 -16.10 6.63
CA MET A 309 -13.86 -15.23 6.74
C MET A 309 -13.63 -13.89 6.03
N SER A 310 -12.50 -13.24 6.29
CA SER A 310 -12.15 -11.97 5.65
C SER A 310 -12.00 -12.12 4.13
N GLY A 311 -11.47 -13.25 3.67
CA GLY A 311 -11.35 -13.56 2.25
C GLY A 311 -12.70 -13.74 1.54
N VAL A 312 -13.63 -14.46 2.16
CA VAL A 312 -15.01 -14.61 1.63
C VAL A 312 -15.72 -13.27 1.60
N ILE A 313 -15.62 -12.49 2.68
CA ILE A 313 -16.22 -11.15 2.74
C ILE A 313 -15.63 -10.26 1.63
N ALA A 314 -14.30 -10.25 1.48
CA ALA A 314 -13.64 -9.45 0.46
C ALA A 314 -14.03 -9.87 -0.97
N TYR A 315 -14.20 -11.18 -1.23
CA TYR A 315 -14.66 -11.68 -2.51
C TYR A 315 -16.09 -11.18 -2.83
N ILE A 316 -17.01 -11.26 -1.86
CA ILE A 316 -18.37 -10.73 -2.01
C ILE A 316 -18.34 -9.21 -2.22
N MET A 317 -17.48 -8.49 -1.49
CA MET A 317 -17.31 -7.06 -1.64
C MET A 317 -16.86 -6.68 -3.05
N ILE A 318 -15.81 -7.34 -3.57
CA ILE A 318 -15.29 -7.09 -4.91
C ILE A 318 -16.38 -7.36 -5.98
N ARG A 319 -17.17 -8.43 -5.82
CA ARG A 319 -18.28 -8.75 -6.72
C ARG A 319 -19.39 -7.69 -6.75
N ASN A 320 -19.50 -6.91 -5.70
CA ASN A 320 -20.47 -5.83 -5.57
C ASN A 320 -19.81 -4.44 -5.68
N ASP A 321 -18.61 -4.33 -6.27
CA ASP A 321 -17.86 -3.08 -6.49
C ASP A 321 -17.57 -2.30 -5.18
N PHE A 322 -17.35 -3.02 -4.07
CA PHE A 322 -16.85 -2.41 -2.84
C PHE A 322 -15.32 -2.46 -2.82
N PRO A 323 -14.64 -1.34 -2.49
CA PRO A 323 -13.20 -1.32 -2.35
C PRO A 323 -12.76 -2.08 -1.09
N ILE A 324 -11.71 -2.89 -1.20
CA ILE A 324 -11.15 -3.65 -0.06
C ILE A 324 -9.97 -2.95 0.62
N ALA A 325 -9.29 -2.03 -0.06
CA ALA A 325 -8.14 -1.30 0.49
C ALA A 325 -8.45 -0.54 1.79
N PRO A 326 -9.65 0.07 1.99
CA PRO A 326 -10.03 0.69 3.24
C PRO A 326 -9.96 -0.24 4.46
N ILE A 327 -10.22 -1.54 4.30
CA ILE A 327 -10.16 -2.52 5.39
C ILE A 327 -8.74 -2.58 5.99
N ALA A 328 -7.75 -2.75 5.12
CA ALA A 328 -6.35 -2.85 5.51
C ALA A 328 -5.89 -1.62 6.31
N LEU A 329 -6.19 -0.43 5.78
CA LEU A 329 -5.73 0.82 6.37
C LEU A 329 -6.51 1.19 7.63
N ALA A 330 -7.80 0.91 7.69
CA ALA A 330 -8.60 1.13 8.89
C ALA A 330 -8.11 0.24 10.06
N LEU A 331 -7.78 -1.02 9.81
CA LEU A 331 -7.23 -1.91 10.84
C LEU A 331 -5.84 -1.46 11.32
N LEU A 332 -4.98 -0.99 10.40
CA LEU A 332 -3.62 -0.52 10.75
C LEU A 332 -3.62 0.83 11.43
N LEU A 333 -4.36 1.79 10.89
CA LEU A 333 -4.37 3.16 11.38
C LEU A 333 -5.39 3.37 12.51
N GLY A 334 -6.43 2.52 12.60
CA GLY A 334 -7.50 2.63 13.58
C GLY A 334 -6.98 2.62 15.02
N THR A 335 -6.15 1.65 15.37
CA THR A 335 -5.53 1.56 16.71
C THR A 335 -4.59 2.72 17.00
N THR A 336 -3.83 3.17 16.00
CA THR A 336 -2.94 4.34 16.14
C THR A 336 -3.76 5.62 16.31
N MET A 337 -4.81 5.79 15.53
CA MET A 337 -5.73 6.94 15.61
C MET A 337 -6.41 6.98 16.98
N GLU A 338 -6.95 5.85 17.43
CA GLU A 338 -7.63 5.74 18.71
C GLU A 338 -6.71 6.08 19.88
N LYS A 339 -5.51 5.49 19.91
CA LYS A 339 -4.49 5.78 20.92
C LYS A 339 -4.11 7.25 20.92
N ALA A 340 -3.81 7.82 19.75
CA ALA A 340 -3.42 9.22 19.63
C ALA A 340 -4.57 10.16 20.05
N MET A 341 -5.82 9.83 19.70
CA MET A 341 -7.01 10.58 20.10
C MET A 341 -7.22 10.53 21.61
N SER A 342 -7.13 9.36 22.22
CA SER A 342 -7.31 9.16 23.66
C SER A 342 -6.24 9.91 24.45
N LEU A 343 -4.96 9.77 24.07
CA LEU A 343 -3.86 10.48 24.71
C LEU A 343 -3.94 12.00 24.51
N THR A 344 -4.35 12.46 23.32
CA THR A 344 -4.57 13.88 23.05
C THR A 344 -5.67 14.43 23.95
N ARG A 345 -6.77 13.70 24.13
CA ARG A 345 -7.86 14.08 25.04
C ARG A 345 -7.37 14.22 26.47
N THR A 346 -6.57 13.26 26.95
CA THR A 346 -6.00 13.31 28.30
C THR A 346 -5.03 14.48 28.48
N MET A 347 -4.17 14.74 27.48
CA MET A 347 -3.18 15.84 27.54
C MET A 347 -3.82 17.22 27.53
N TYR A 348 -4.96 17.38 26.84
CA TYR A 348 -5.66 18.68 26.66
C TYR A 348 -7.06 18.65 27.29
N GLU A 349 -7.23 17.93 28.40
CA GLU A 349 -8.51 17.81 29.09
C GLU A 349 -9.10 19.18 29.43
N GLY A 350 -10.34 19.42 29.00
CA GLY A 350 -11.04 20.69 29.18
C GLY A 350 -10.59 21.82 28.25
N GLN A 351 -9.52 21.66 27.46
CA GLN A 351 -8.97 22.70 26.59
C GLN A 351 -8.58 22.17 25.20
N MET A 352 -9.41 21.31 24.62
CA MET A 352 -9.12 20.67 23.33
C MET A 352 -8.83 21.66 22.17
N TYR A 353 -9.35 22.90 22.22
CA TYR A 353 -9.04 23.91 21.21
C TYR A 353 -7.56 24.30 21.18
N MET A 354 -6.81 24.10 22.28
CA MET A 354 -5.37 24.40 22.34
C MET A 354 -4.51 23.52 21.41
N ILE A 355 -5.03 22.38 20.93
CA ILE A 355 -4.30 21.56 19.95
C ILE A 355 -4.03 22.36 18.66
N PHE A 356 -4.93 23.30 18.31
CA PHE A 356 -4.79 24.14 17.12
C PHE A 356 -3.85 25.34 17.31
N SER A 357 -3.36 25.59 18.53
CA SER A 357 -2.28 26.58 18.76
C SER A 357 -0.92 26.10 18.22
N ARG A 358 -0.80 24.81 17.96
CA ARG A 358 0.39 24.19 17.36
C ARG A 358 0.31 24.32 15.82
N PRO A 359 1.25 25.03 15.17
CA PRO A 359 1.17 25.28 13.71
C PRO A 359 1.13 23.97 12.89
N LEU A 360 1.86 22.93 13.32
CA LEU A 360 1.90 21.65 12.65
C LEU A 360 0.54 20.92 12.72
N THR A 361 -0.08 20.93 13.90
CA THR A 361 -1.43 20.36 14.10
C THR A 361 -2.46 21.07 13.25
N LEU A 362 -2.42 22.41 13.23
CA LEU A 362 -3.35 23.21 12.43
C LEU A 362 -3.17 22.92 10.94
N GLY A 363 -1.93 22.87 10.45
CA GLY A 363 -1.63 22.53 9.06
C GLY A 363 -2.14 21.15 8.67
N LEU A 364 -1.89 20.13 9.50
CA LEU A 364 -2.38 18.77 9.27
C LEU A 364 -3.91 18.69 9.33
N ALA A 365 -4.55 19.40 10.26
CA ALA A 365 -6.00 19.45 10.34
C ALA A 365 -6.63 20.06 9.08
N LEU A 366 -6.12 21.22 8.61
CA LEU A 366 -6.57 21.85 7.37
C LEU A 366 -6.37 20.93 6.16
N PHE A 367 -5.22 20.26 6.07
CA PHE A 367 -4.92 19.32 5.00
C PHE A 367 -5.85 18.10 5.03
N THR A 368 -6.18 17.60 6.21
CA THR A 368 -7.14 16.50 6.40
C THR A 368 -8.54 16.93 5.96
N VAL A 369 -9.01 18.11 6.36
CA VAL A 369 -10.31 18.64 5.93
C VAL A 369 -10.34 18.83 4.42
N PHE A 370 -9.30 19.39 3.84
CA PHE A 370 -9.17 19.53 2.39
C PHE A 370 -9.26 18.17 1.68
N SER A 371 -8.55 17.17 2.16
CA SER A 371 -8.57 15.81 1.61
C SER A 371 -9.97 15.18 1.65
N PHE A 372 -10.72 15.43 2.72
CA PHE A 372 -12.11 14.96 2.84
C PHE A 372 -13.07 15.69 1.88
N VAL A 373 -12.94 17.00 1.78
CA VAL A 373 -13.89 17.86 1.02
C VAL A 373 -13.63 17.78 -0.47
N PHE A 374 -12.37 17.68 -0.88
CA PHE A 374 -11.97 17.72 -2.29
C PHE A 374 -12.70 16.72 -3.21
N PRO A 375 -12.89 15.43 -2.84
CA PRO A 375 -13.61 14.46 -3.67
C PRO A 375 -15.07 14.87 -3.93
N PHE A 376 -15.74 15.39 -2.91
CA PHE A 376 -17.14 15.84 -3.03
C PHE A 376 -17.26 17.05 -3.95
N VAL A 377 -16.34 18.02 -3.82
CA VAL A 377 -16.28 19.21 -4.70
C VAL A 377 -16.01 18.77 -6.14
N LYS A 378 -15.04 17.89 -6.35
CA LYS A 378 -14.72 17.36 -7.69
C LYS A 378 -15.92 16.66 -8.30
N MET A 379 -16.58 15.78 -7.56
CA MET A 379 -17.78 15.05 -8.04
C MET A 379 -18.90 16.02 -8.43
N HIS A 380 -19.09 17.12 -7.70
CA HIS A 380 -20.09 18.13 -8.01
C HIS A 380 -19.73 18.92 -9.27
N LEU A 381 -18.45 19.26 -9.44
CA LEU A 381 -17.96 19.98 -10.62
C LEU A 381 -18.03 19.11 -11.90
N ASP A 382 -17.72 17.82 -11.80
CA ASP A 382 -17.76 16.89 -12.92
C ASP A 382 -19.21 16.65 -13.39
N LYS A 383 -20.19 16.57 -12.46
CA LYS A 383 -21.62 16.52 -12.80
C LYS A 383 -22.10 17.78 -13.52
N LYS A 384 -21.61 18.96 -13.15
CA LYS A 384 -21.94 20.22 -13.84
C LYS A 384 -21.35 20.33 -15.26
N LYS A 385 -20.29 19.61 -15.57
CA LYS A 385 -19.68 19.61 -16.91
C LYS A 385 -20.36 18.64 -17.88
N GLN A 386 -21.17 17.71 -17.36
CA GLN A 386 -21.92 16.72 -18.15
C GLN A 386 -23.36 17.16 -18.44
N GLN A 387 -23.83 18.22 -17.80
CA GLN A 387 -25.06 18.96 -18.11
C GLN A 387 -24.78 20.15 -19.03
#